data_8e907b2cf06d0bee5bcd6c2a2753d405
#
_entry.id   8e907b2cf06d0bee5bcd6c2a2753d405
#
_cell.length_a   1.000
_cell.length_b   1.000
_cell.length_c   1.000
_cell.angle_alpha   90.00
_cell.angle_beta   90.00
_cell.angle_gamma   90.00
#
_symmetry.space_group_name_H-M   'P 1'
#
loop_
_entity.id
_entity.type
_entity.pdbx_description
1 polymer ?
#
loop_
_entity_poly.entity_id
_entity_poly.type
_entity_poly.pdbx_seq_one_letter_code
_entity_poly.pdbx_strand_id
1 'polypeptide(L)'
;MSLQKVPKISIVTPSLNQAPFLEATIKSILTQEYPNLEYIIIDGGSTDVSIDIIKKYEKHLAFWCSEPDGGQYDAINKGFRQSTGEIMAWLNSDDMYLPWALKTVADIMSSFPNVEWLTTLSPGDWDYNGFCSGFGSTPGYALEAFLEGRYLPRNNYKAIAWIQQESTFWRRGLWERTGGCLSTDIKLASGFDLWCRFYTKTDFLYGTPSPLGGFRHQLYQKSRNIEEYLKEAEVCLLTVRHTLHWKPNLFKDILLTRLNKIPKVRKFLVSQWGYKCKKLVREKSDHPDGYWEIKDYKFLN
;
A
#
# COMPACT_ATOMS: atom_id res chain seq x y z
N MET A 1 21.99 8.10 25.00
CA MET A 1 21.12 7.92 23.82
C MET A 1 21.37 6.53 23.27
N SER A 2 20.45 5.56 23.41
CA SER A 2 20.56 4.29 22.72
C SER A 2 20.50 4.59 21.22
N LEU A 3 21.49 4.11 20.46
CA LEU A 3 21.43 4.13 18.99
C LEU A 3 20.12 3.45 18.57
N GLN A 4 19.15 4.23 18.10
CA GLN A 4 17.88 3.69 17.64
C GLN A 4 18.22 2.76 16.46
N LYS A 5 17.93 1.47 16.61
CA LYS A 5 18.23 0.46 15.58
C LYS A 5 17.47 0.82 14.32
N VAL A 6 18.18 1.11 13.24
CA VAL A 6 17.58 1.38 11.93
C VAL A 6 16.97 0.07 11.42
N PRO A 7 15.63 -0.02 11.26
CA PRO A 7 14.98 -1.26 10.86
C PRO A 7 15.38 -1.65 9.43
N LYS A 8 15.51 -2.96 9.18
CA LYS A 8 15.75 -3.44 7.82
C LYS A 8 14.45 -3.39 7.02
N ILE A 9 14.50 -2.73 5.86
CA ILE A 9 13.38 -2.64 4.93
C ILE A 9 13.70 -3.48 3.70
N SER A 10 12.84 -4.47 3.39
CA SER A 10 12.90 -5.24 2.15
C SER A 10 11.91 -4.69 1.15
N ILE A 11 12.41 -4.31 -0.03
CA ILE A 11 11.60 -3.90 -1.16
C ILE A 11 11.78 -4.93 -2.28
N VAL A 12 10.65 -5.43 -2.81
CA VAL A 12 10.64 -6.33 -3.97
C VAL A 12 10.06 -5.59 -5.18
N THR A 13 10.75 -5.64 -6.31
CA THR A 13 10.24 -5.13 -7.58
C THR A 13 10.10 -6.30 -8.57
N PRO A 14 8.87 -6.68 -8.94
CA PRO A 14 8.63 -7.58 -10.06
C PRO A 14 8.80 -6.84 -11.38
N SER A 15 9.45 -7.44 -12.37
CA SER A 15 9.68 -6.84 -13.69
C SER A 15 9.40 -7.84 -14.82
N LEU A 16 8.77 -7.38 -15.89
CA LEU A 16 8.68 -8.09 -17.15
C LEU A 16 8.48 -7.09 -18.29
N ASN A 17 9.52 -6.92 -19.15
CA ASN A 17 9.50 -6.00 -20.28
C ASN A 17 9.11 -4.56 -19.87
N GLN A 18 9.78 -4.01 -18.86
CA GLN A 18 9.51 -2.68 -18.27
C GLN A 18 10.67 -1.68 -18.48
N ALA A 19 11.50 -1.88 -19.49
CA ALA A 19 12.65 -1.03 -19.75
C ALA A 19 12.36 0.48 -19.75
N PRO A 20 11.20 0.97 -20.25
CA PRO A 20 10.90 2.41 -20.24
C PRO A 20 10.76 3.01 -18.84
N PHE A 21 10.44 2.21 -17.83
CA PHE A 21 10.08 2.69 -16.50
C PHE A 21 11.04 2.21 -15.40
N LEU A 22 11.58 1.01 -15.56
CA LEU A 22 12.33 0.29 -14.54
C LEU A 22 13.49 1.10 -13.93
N GLU A 23 14.24 1.83 -14.74
CA GLU A 23 15.37 2.65 -14.25
C GLU A 23 14.89 3.76 -13.31
N ALA A 24 13.76 4.40 -13.61
CA ALA A 24 13.18 5.43 -12.74
C ALA A 24 12.71 4.83 -11.39
N THR A 25 12.08 3.65 -11.43
CA THR A 25 11.70 2.89 -10.22
C THR A 25 12.91 2.57 -9.38
N ILE A 26 13.97 1.97 -9.95
CA ILE A 26 15.22 1.64 -9.24
C ILE A 26 15.81 2.89 -8.58
N LYS A 27 15.93 3.98 -9.34
CA LYS A 27 16.46 5.24 -8.83
C LYS A 27 15.63 5.79 -7.68
N SER A 28 14.30 5.74 -7.76
CA SER A 28 13.41 6.24 -6.69
C SER A 28 13.61 5.53 -5.35
N ILE A 29 14.12 4.31 -5.36
CA ILE A 29 14.47 3.53 -4.17
C ILE A 29 15.90 3.85 -3.71
N LEU A 30 16.88 3.72 -4.61
CA LEU A 30 18.31 3.79 -4.26
C LEU A 30 18.77 5.19 -3.88
N THR A 31 18.24 6.25 -4.50
CA THR A 31 18.61 7.64 -4.18
C THR A 31 18.14 8.12 -2.82
N GLN A 32 17.32 7.34 -2.11
CA GLN A 32 16.97 7.62 -0.71
C GLN A 32 18.10 7.28 0.27
N GLU A 33 19.15 6.58 -0.20
CA GLU A 33 20.33 6.21 0.59
C GLU A 33 19.98 5.60 1.97
N TYR A 34 18.88 4.83 2.01
CA TYR A 34 18.43 4.23 3.27
C TYR A 34 19.43 3.16 3.74
N PRO A 35 20.04 3.31 4.93
CA PRO A 35 21.26 2.57 5.28
C PRO A 35 21.04 1.06 5.50
N ASN A 36 19.81 0.62 5.76
CA ASN A 36 19.49 -0.80 5.99
C ASN A 36 18.44 -1.29 4.98
N LEU A 37 18.65 -0.93 3.72
CA LEU A 37 17.81 -1.36 2.59
C LEU A 37 18.21 -2.76 2.12
N GLU A 38 17.23 -3.60 1.86
CA GLU A 38 17.34 -4.86 1.16
C GLU A 38 16.47 -4.79 -0.09
N TYR A 39 17.09 -4.45 -1.22
CA TYR A 39 16.37 -4.27 -2.48
C TYR A 39 16.53 -5.51 -3.35
N ILE A 40 15.41 -6.07 -3.82
CA ILE A 40 15.32 -7.32 -4.56
C ILE A 40 14.54 -7.07 -5.85
N ILE A 41 15.07 -7.53 -6.99
CA ILE A 41 14.38 -7.46 -8.28
C ILE A 41 14.19 -8.88 -8.82
N ILE A 42 12.96 -9.23 -9.17
CA ILE A 42 12.62 -10.49 -9.83
C ILE A 42 12.10 -10.17 -11.22
N ASP A 43 12.87 -10.52 -12.22
CA ASP A 43 12.53 -10.35 -13.63
C ASP A 43 11.97 -11.68 -14.18
N GLY A 44 10.81 -11.60 -14.83
CA GLY A 44 10.06 -12.74 -15.37
C GLY A 44 10.59 -13.25 -16.72
N GLY A 45 11.86 -13.01 -17.05
CA GLY A 45 12.47 -13.38 -18.33
C GLY A 45 12.22 -12.33 -19.41
N SER A 46 12.49 -11.06 -19.11
CA SER A 46 12.36 -9.96 -20.08
C SER A 46 13.20 -10.18 -21.35
N THR A 47 12.64 -9.76 -22.46
CA THR A 47 13.28 -9.83 -23.79
C THR A 47 13.68 -8.46 -24.33
N ASP A 48 13.36 -7.40 -23.60
CA ASP A 48 13.80 -6.03 -23.86
C ASP A 48 15.10 -5.73 -23.07
N VAL A 49 15.51 -4.46 -23.02
CA VAL A 49 16.74 -4.05 -22.31
C VAL A 49 16.57 -3.98 -20.76
N SER A 50 15.48 -4.48 -20.19
CA SER A 50 15.25 -4.50 -18.74
C SER A 50 16.38 -5.20 -17.98
N ILE A 51 16.89 -6.31 -18.50
CA ILE A 51 17.99 -7.07 -17.86
C ILE A 51 19.26 -6.23 -17.81
N ASP A 52 19.59 -5.48 -18.86
CA ASP A 52 20.78 -4.62 -18.90
C ASP A 52 20.65 -3.46 -17.90
N ILE A 53 19.44 -2.93 -17.73
CA ILE A 53 19.14 -1.94 -16.69
C ILE A 53 19.37 -2.56 -15.30
N ILE A 54 18.86 -3.76 -15.01
CA ILE A 54 19.06 -4.41 -13.71
C ILE A 54 20.56 -4.61 -13.43
N LYS A 55 21.32 -5.14 -14.39
CA LYS A 55 22.77 -5.36 -14.28
C LYS A 55 23.54 -4.08 -13.97
N LYS A 56 23.13 -2.94 -14.50
CA LYS A 56 23.73 -1.62 -14.21
C LYS A 56 23.69 -1.30 -12.70
N TYR A 57 22.67 -1.77 -11.99
CA TYR A 57 22.44 -1.52 -10.55
C TYR A 57 22.73 -2.72 -9.67
N GLU A 58 23.20 -3.86 -10.20
CA GLU A 58 23.34 -5.14 -9.45
C GLU A 58 24.12 -5.02 -8.15
N LYS A 59 25.15 -4.17 -8.10
CA LYS A 59 25.98 -3.92 -6.90
C LYS A 59 25.20 -3.31 -5.73
N HIS A 60 24.04 -2.77 -5.99
CA HIS A 60 23.15 -2.14 -5.00
C HIS A 60 21.95 -3.04 -4.65
N LEU A 61 21.83 -4.21 -5.28
CA LEU A 61 20.74 -5.16 -5.07
C LEU A 61 21.20 -6.24 -4.07
N ALA A 62 20.34 -6.55 -3.13
CA ALA A 62 20.56 -7.70 -2.23
C ALA A 62 20.42 -9.03 -2.97
N PHE A 63 19.50 -9.05 -3.95
CA PHE A 63 19.29 -10.21 -4.84
C PHE A 63 18.60 -9.78 -6.12
N TRP A 64 18.89 -10.44 -7.22
CA TRP A 64 18.09 -10.38 -8.43
C TRP A 64 18.21 -11.67 -9.24
N CYS A 65 17.18 -11.99 -10.02
CA CYS A 65 17.23 -13.04 -11.03
C CYS A 65 16.35 -12.65 -12.23
N SER A 66 16.61 -13.29 -13.36
CA SER A 66 15.79 -13.21 -14.56
C SER A 66 15.53 -14.61 -15.06
N GLU A 67 14.27 -15.05 -14.95
CA GLU A 67 13.80 -16.37 -15.39
C GLU A 67 12.28 -16.32 -15.60
N PRO A 68 11.71 -17.13 -16.51
CA PRO A 68 10.27 -17.23 -16.64
C PRO A 68 9.58 -17.54 -15.31
N ASP A 69 8.45 -16.89 -15.07
CA ASP A 69 7.66 -17.04 -13.84
C ASP A 69 6.15 -17.22 -14.13
N GLY A 70 5.38 -17.47 -13.08
CA GLY A 70 3.92 -17.58 -13.12
C GLY A 70 3.18 -16.23 -13.16
N GLY A 71 3.91 -15.11 -13.37
CA GLY A 71 3.39 -13.74 -13.41
C GLY A 71 3.76 -12.93 -12.17
N GLN A 72 3.30 -11.68 -12.14
CA GLN A 72 3.68 -10.66 -11.15
C GLN A 72 3.67 -11.16 -9.69
N TYR A 73 2.64 -11.87 -9.27
CA TYR A 73 2.50 -12.31 -7.87
C TYR A 73 3.44 -13.48 -7.54
N ASP A 74 3.77 -14.32 -8.52
CA ASP A 74 4.82 -15.32 -8.34
C ASP A 74 6.19 -14.67 -8.22
N ALA A 75 6.50 -13.67 -9.05
CA ALA A 75 7.73 -12.87 -8.95
C ALA A 75 7.85 -12.21 -7.56
N ILE A 76 6.78 -11.56 -7.07
CA ILE A 76 6.77 -10.95 -5.74
C ILE A 76 7.00 -11.99 -4.65
N ASN A 77 6.34 -13.15 -4.73
CA ASN A 77 6.53 -14.24 -3.79
C ASN A 77 7.97 -14.79 -3.81
N LYS A 78 8.57 -14.94 -5.00
CA LYS A 78 9.99 -15.32 -5.14
C LYS A 78 10.88 -14.30 -4.44
N GLY A 79 10.66 -13.02 -4.64
CA GLY A 79 11.42 -11.96 -3.99
C GLY A 79 11.27 -11.97 -2.48
N PHE A 80 10.06 -12.11 -1.95
CA PHE A 80 9.85 -12.16 -0.50
C PHE A 80 10.44 -13.41 0.16
N ARG A 81 10.56 -14.52 -0.54
CA ARG A 81 11.31 -15.71 -0.02
C ARG A 81 12.80 -15.42 0.17
N GLN A 82 13.39 -14.51 -0.59
CA GLN A 82 14.77 -14.07 -0.44
C GLN A 82 14.94 -12.97 0.62
N SER A 83 13.85 -12.33 1.04
CA SER A 83 13.88 -11.15 1.90
C SER A 83 13.99 -11.51 3.39
N THR A 84 14.66 -10.64 4.16
CA THR A 84 14.88 -10.81 5.62
C THR A 84 14.49 -9.57 6.44
N GLY A 85 14.08 -8.46 5.80
CA GLY A 85 13.74 -7.21 6.48
C GLY A 85 12.51 -7.34 7.39
N GLU A 86 12.51 -6.61 8.49
CA GLU A 86 11.38 -6.58 9.41
C GLU A 86 10.20 -5.76 8.86
N ILE A 87 10.49 -4.80 7.98
CA ILE A 87 9.51 -4.03 7.23
C ILE A 87 9.56 -4.50 5.78
N MET A 88 8.42 -4.71 5.17
CA MET A 88 8.26 -5.24 3.83
C MET A 88 7.36 -4.35 2.99
N ALA A 89 7.68 -4.25 1.70
CA ALA A 89 6.82 -3.69 0.67
C ALA A 89 7.22 -4.24 -0.69
N TRP A 90 6.35 -4.16 -1.70
CA TRP A 90 6.77 -4.27 -3.08
C TRP A 90 6.47 -2.97 -3.82
N LEU A 91 7.23 -2.69 -4.84
CA LEU A 91 7.03 -1.57 -5.75
C LEU A 91 7.06 -2.11 -7.17
N ASN A 92 5.98 -1.91 -7.92
CA ASN A 92 5.95 -2.33 -9.32
C ASN A 92 7.00 -1.59 -10.13
N SER A 93 7.47 -2.18 -11.20
CA SER A 93 8.56 -1.66 -12.05
C SER A 93 8.24 -0.40 -12.85
N ASP A 94 7.02 0.09 -12.76
CA ASP A 94 6.53 1.34 -13.36
C ASP A 94 6.18 2.43 -12.33
N ASP A 95 6.10 2.09 -11.03
CA ASP A 95 5.78 3.02 -9.95
C ASP A 95 7.05 3.64 -9.33
N MET A 96 6.89 4.70 -8.52
CA MET A 96 8.02 5.37 -7.87
C MET A 96 7.69 5.79 -6.44
N TYR A 97 8.68 5.67 -5.56
CA TYR A 97 8.66 6.31 -4.24
C TYR A 97 9.04 7.78 -4.30
N LEU A 98 8.57 8.53 -3.30
CA LEU A 98 9.06 9.87 -3.01
C LEU A 98 10.37 9.81 -2.20
N PRO A 99 11.24 10.82 -2.29
CA PRO A 99 12.61 10.77 -1.73
C PRO A 99 12.71 10.54 -0.22
N TRP A 100 11.65 10.73 0.51
CA TRP A 100 11.59 10.57 1.97
C TRP A 100 10.82 9.33 2.44
N ALA A 101 10.32 8.50 1.51
CA ALA A 101 9.39 7.42 1.83
C ALA A 101 9.97 6.41 2.83
N LEU A 102 11.15 5.86 2.55
CA LEU A 102 11.76 4.82 3.40
C LEU A 102 12.11 5.37 4.78
N LYS A 103 12.67 6.60 4.85
CA LYS A 103 12.95 7.25 6.13
C LYS A 103 11.68 7.49 6.93
N THR A 104 10.60 7.99 6.29
CA THR A 104 9.31 8.25 6.95
C THR A 104 8.73 6.95 7.54
N VAL A 105 8.72 5.88 6.75
CA VAL A 105 8.23 4.56 7.18
C VAL A 105 9.06 4.02 8.34
N ALA A 106 10.38 4.09 8.24
CA ALA A 106 11.30 3.65 9.29
C ALA A 106 11.10 4.42 10.60
N ASP A 107 11.02 5.75 10.53
CA ASP A 107 10.80 6.62 11.69
C ASP A 107 9.48 6.27 12.40
N ILE A 108 8.39 6.11 11.63
CA ILE A 108 7.08 5.75 12.16
C ILE A 108 7.12 4.37 12.81
N MET A 109 7.57 3.36 12.08
CA MET A 109 7.52 1.98 12.56
C MET A 109 8.52 1.72 13.69
N SER A 110 9.60 2.48 13.78
CA SER A 110 10.51 2.43 14.95
C SER A 110 9.89 3.08 16.18
N SER A 111 9.16 4.19 16.01
CA SER A 111 8.49 4.89 17.11
C SER A 111 7.29 4.13 17.66
N PHE A 112 6.62 3.33 16.82
CA PHE A 112 5.39 2.62 17.18
C PHE A 112 5.46 1.13 16.83
N PRO A 113 5.97 0.27 17.73
CA PRO A 113 6.05 -1.18 17.49
C PRO A 113 4.72 -1.86 17.19
N ASN A 114 3.61 -1.28 17.61
CA ASN A 114 2.24 -1.75 17.39
C ASN A 114 1.65 -1.36 16.02
N VAL A 115 2.32 -0.52 15.25
CA VAL A 115 1.94 -0.24 13.86
C VAL A 115 2.38 -1.39 12.99
N GLU A 116 1.44 -2.23 12.58
CA GLU A 116 1.73 -3.44 11.81
C GLU A 116 1.73 -3.21 10.31
N TRP A 117 0.91 -2.26 9.82
CA TRP A 117 0.93 -1.78 8.44
C TRP A 117 0.45 -0.35 8.35
N LEU A 118 0.97 0.36 7.37
CA LEU A 118 0.67 1.76 7.12
C LEU A 118 0.66 2.05 5.62
N THR A 119 -0.05 3.10 5.26
CA THR A 119 -0.09 3.65 3.91
C THR A 119 -0.24 5.17 3.95
N THR A 120 -0.21 5.83 2.77
CA THR A 120 -0.44 7.27 2.67
C THR A 120 -1.92 7.64 2.70
N LEU A 121 -2.25 8.82 3.22
CA LEU A 121 -3.54 9.50 3.03
C LEU A 121 -3.50 10.48 1.84
N SER A 122 -2.33 10.65 1.23
CA SER A 122 -2.08 11.53 0.10
C SER A 122 -1.47 10.73 -1.05
N PRO A 123 -2.27 9.83 -1.70
CA PRO A 123 -1.79 9.02 -2.81
C PRO A 123 -1.30 9.89 -3.96
N GLY A 124 -0.15 9.54 -4.53
CA GLY A 124 0.44 10.24 -5.66
C GLY A 124 0.09 9.60 -7.00
N ASP A 125 0.05 10.40 -8.04
CA ASP A 125 -0.11 9.96 -9.42
C ASP A 125 1.01 10.52 -10.29
N TRP A 126 1.57 9.66 -11.15
CA TRP A 126 2.59 10.02 -12.15
C TRP A 126 2.03 9.84 -13.55
N ASP A 127 2.37 10.76 -14.44
CA ASP A 127 2.11 10.55 -15.86
C ASP A 127 3.05 9.48 -16.46
N TYR A 128 2.88 9.20 -17.74
CA TYR A 128 3.71 8.25 -18.48
C TYR A 128 5.22 8.54 -18.34
N ASN A 129 5.60 9.80 -18.37
CA ASN A 129 7.00 10.24 -18.31
C ASN A 129 7.56 10.30 -16.88
N GLY A 130 6.72 10.06 -15.85
CA GLY A 130 7.11 10.11 -14.46
C GLY A 130 7.03 11.49 -13.81
N PHE A 131 6.36 12.45 -14.45
CA PHE A 131 6.05 13.72 -13.80
C PHE A 131 4.87 13.55 -12.85
N CYS A 132 4.95 14.20 -11.69
CA CYS A 132 3.86 14.18 -10.71
C CYS A 132 2.65 14.91 -11.28
N SER A 133 1.54 14.18 -11.47
CA SER A 133 0.27 14.75 -11.90
C SER A 133 -0.53 15.36 -10.75
N GLY A 134 -0.23 14.95 -9.50
CA GLY A 134 -0.85 15.47 -8.31
C GLY A 134 -0.87 14.46 -7.16
N PHE A 135 -1.48 14.89 -6.06
CA PHE A 135 -1.73 14.05 -4.89
C PHE A 135 -3.23 14.04 -4.58
N GLY A 136 -3.76 12.86 -4.41
CA GLY A 136 -5.11 12.67 -3.91
C GLY A 136 -5.24 13.00 -2.42
N SER A 137 -6.44 12.85 -1.89
CA SER A 137 -6.71 12.98 -0.46
C SER A 137 -7.69 11.89 -0.03
N THR A 138 -7.29 11.10 0.92
CA THR A 138 -8.10 10.04 1.53
C THR A 138 -8.46 10.43 2.95
N PRO A 139 -9.73 10.39 3.36
CA PRO A 139 -10.13 10.77 4.71
C PRO A 139 -9.60 9.80 5.77
N GLY A 140 -9.32 8.55 5.39
CA GLY A 140 -8.78 7.53 6.29
C GLY A 140 -9.08 6.12 5.83
N TYR A 141 -8.52 5.15 6.57
CA TYR A 141 -8.74 3.73 6.35
C TYR A 141 -9.34 3.10 7.60
N ALA A 142 -10.49 2.45 7.45
CA ALA A 142 -11.21 1.80 8.53
C ALA A 142 -11.67 0.41 8.12
N LEU A 143 -11.55 -0.57 9.01
CA LEU A 143 -12.00 -1.94 8.78
C LEU A 143 -13.49 -1.99 8.36
N GLU A 144 -14.37 -1.25 9.05
CA GLU A 144 -15.80 -1.23 8.72
C GLU A 144 -16.05 -0.72 7.29
N ALA A 145 -15.41 0.40 6.90
CA ALA A 145 -15.50 0.93 5.54
C ALA A 145 -14.91 -0.04 4.49
N PHE A 146 -13.84 -0.77 4.84
CA PHE A 146 -13.27 -1.82 4.00
C PHE A 146 -14.28 -2.95 3.78
N LEU A 147 -14.88 -3.45 4.84
CA LEU A 147 -15.89 -4.50 4.78
C LEU A 147 -17.16 -4.07 4.05
N GLU A 148 -17.50 -2.78 4.05
CA GLU A 148 -18.57 -2.22 3.21
C GLU A 148 -18.17 -2.11 1.73
N GLY A 149 -16.91 -2.38 1.36
CA GLY A 149 -16.39 -2.29 -0.01
C GLY A 149 -16.13 -0.86 -0.46
N ARG A 150 -15.89 0.08 0.48
CA ARG A 150 -15.67 1.51 0.18
C ARG A 150 -14.29 1.79 -0.44
N TYR A 151 -13.37 0.85 -0.40
CA TYR A 151 -12.02 0.94 -1.01
C TYR A 151 -11.89 0.10 -2.28
N LEU A 152 -13.02 -0.24 -2.90
CA LEU A 152 -13.06 -0.81 -4.24
C LEU A 152 -13.40 0.26 -5.26
N PRO A 153 -12.74 0.28 -6.42
CA PRO A 153 -13.10 1.17 -7.50
C PRO A 153 -14.47 0.76 -8.04
N ARG A 154 -15.48 1.54 -7.78
CA ARG A 154 -16.83 1.32 -8.30
C ARG A 154 -17.26 2.55 -9.08
N ASN A 155 -17.92 2.35 -10.21
CA ASN A 155 -18.60 3.41 -10.98
C ASN A 155 -19.82 3.99 -10.22
N ASN A 156 -19.94 3.74 -8.91
CA ASN A 156 -21.01 4.27 -8.11
C ASN A 156 -20.41 5.06 -6.93
N TYR A 157 -21.13 6.12 -6.50
CA TYR A 157 -20.78 7.13 -5.50
C TYR A 157 -20.38 6.61 -4.09
N LYS A 158 -20.08 5.31 -3.93
CA LYS A 158 -19.78 4.72 -2.62
C LYS A 158 -18.28 4.52 -2.37
N ALA A 159 -17.44 4.62 -3.39
CA ALA A 159 -16.00 4.52 -3.21
C ALA A 159 -15.46 5.73 -2.45
N ILE A 160 -14.62 5.49 -1.45
CA ILE A 160 -13.94 6.55 -0.68
C ILE A 160 -12.57 6.79 -1.26
N ALA A 161 -11.80 5.72 -1.49
CA ALA A 161 -10.43 5.73 -1.93
C ALA A 161 -9.99 4.32 -2.36
N TRP A 162 -8.74 4.23 -2.83
CA TRP A 162 -8.01 2.99 -2.95
C TRP A 162 -7.01 2.86 -1.79
N ILE A 163 -6.65 1.61 -1.42
CA ILE A 163 -5.41 1.36 -0.69
C ILE A 163 -4.32 1.23 -1.75
N GLN A 164 -3.55 2.28 -1.95
CA GLN A 164 -2.45 2.29 -2.92
C GLN A 164 -1.33 1.36 -2.46
N GLN A 165 -1.08 0.33 -3.26
CA GLN A 165 -0.11 -0.69 -2.98
C GLN A 165 1.31 -0.11 -2.93
N GLU A 166 1.67 0.74 -3.88
CA GLU A 166 2.96 1.41 -4.00
C GLU A 166 3.29 2.37 -2.85
N SER A 167 2.32 2.62 -1.96
CA SER A 167 2.50 3.43 -0.75
C SER A 167 2.31 2.64 0.54
N THR A 168 2.16 1.32 0.44
CA THR A 168 1.79 0.46 1.59
C THR A 168 2.97 -0.38 2.06
N PHE A 169 3.24 -0.30 3.37
CA PHE A 169 4.33 -1.00 4.06
C PHE A 169 3.77 -1.77 5.25
N TRP A 170 4.36 -2.93 5.56
CA TRP A 170 3.91 -3.77 6.66
C TRP A 170 5.05 -4.49 7.36
N ARG A 171 4.80 -4.98 8.59
CA ARG A 171 5.76 -5.81 9.31
C ARG A 171 5.75 -7.23 8.79
N ARG A 172 6.92 -7.86 8.77
CA ARG A 172 7.10 -9.27 8.44
C ARG A 172 6.18 -10.17 9.26
N GLY A 173 6.05 -9.92 10.56
CA GLY A 173 5.17 -10.73 11.41
C GLY A 173 3.71 -10.70 10.98
N LEU A 174 3.18 -9.59 10.43
CA LEU A 174 1.83 -9.55 9.87
C LEU A 174 1.73 -10.41 8.60
N TRP A 175 2.71 -10.27 7.70
CA TRP A 175 2.82 -11.09 6.49
C TRP A 175 2.81 -12.59 6.80
N GLU A 176 3.65 -13.04 7.73
CA GLU A 176 3.77 -14.45 8.13
C GLU A 176 2.48 -14.99 8.74
N ARG A 177 1.82 -14.22 9.63
CA ARG A 177 0.54 -14.62 10.24
C ARG A 177 -0.61 -14.71 9.24
N THR A 178 -0.45 -14.16 8.05
CA THR A 178 -1.47 -14.17 6.98
C THR A 178 -1.12 -15.11 5.84
N GLY A 179 -0.19 -16.02 6.06
CA GLY A 179 0.18 -17.10 5.13
C GLY A 179 1.48 -16.88 4.36
N GLY A 180 2.13 -15.70 4.49
CA GLY A 180 3.47 -15.45 3.95
C GLY A 180 3.57 -15.50 2.42
N CYS A 181 2.46 -15.26 1.70
CA CYS A 181 2.44 -15.25 0.24
C CYS A 181 1.26 -14.44 -0.32
N LEU A 182 1.41 -13.98 -1.55
CA LEU A 182 0.31 -13.54 -2.39
C LEU A 182 -0.31 -14.76 -3.09
N SER A 183 -1.63 -14.75 -3.28
CA SER A 183 -2.30 -15.80 -4.07
C SER A 183 -1.93 -15.67 -5.55
N THR A 184 -1.46 -16.73 -6.15
CA THR A 184 -1.17 -16.81 -7.59
C THR A 184 -2.38 -17.23 -8.43
N ASP A 185 -3.43 -17.73 -7.80
CA ASP A 185 -4.70 -18.09 -8.45
C ASP A 185 -5.53 -16.82 -8.76
N ILE A 186 -5.33 -15.75 -8.00
CA ILE A 186 -5.93 -14.43 -8.22
C ILE A 186 -5.03 -13.64 -9.17
N LYS A 187 -5.55 -13.25 -10.34
CA LYS A 187 -4.73 -12.67 -11.41
C LYS A 187 -4.52 -11.15 -11.28
N LEU A 188 -5.52 -10.43 -10.75
CA LEU A 188 -5.53 -8.97 -10.68
C LEU A 188 -5.63 -8.44 -9.25
N ALA A 189 -6.43 -9.08 -8.40
CA ALA A 189 -6.78 -8.55 -7.08
C ALA A 189 -6.01 -9.22 -5.91
N SER A 190 -4.87 -9.88 -6.16
CA SER A 190 -4.12 -10.56 -5.07
C SER A 190 -3.57 -9.59 -4.02
N GLY A 191 -3.28 -8.34 -4.39
CA GLY A 191 -2.98 -7.29 -3.41
C GLY A 191 -4.18 -6.98 -2.50
N PHE A 192 -5.38 -6.90 -3.08
CA PHE A 192 -6.61 -6.70 -2.30
C PHE A 192 -6.91 -7.91 -1.40
N ASP A 193 -6.67 -9.15 -1.87
CA ASP A 193 -6.73 -10.36 -1.06
C ASP A 193 -5.78 -10.28 0.15
N LEU A 194 -4.55 -9.79 -0.05
CA LEU A 194 -3.60 -9.58 1.05
C LEU A 194 -4.17 -8.60 2.10
N TRP A 195 -4.79 -7.49 1.66
CA TRP A 195 -5.43 -6.54 2.56
C TRP A 195 -6.61 -7.17 3.32
N CYS A 196 -7.40 -8.02 2.66
CA CYS A 196 -8.46 -8.80 3.32
C CYS A 196 -7.87 -9.68 4.43
N ARG A 197 -6.78 -10.39 4.14
CA ARG A 197 -6.12 -11.26 5.13
C ARG A 197 -5.47 -10.44 6.26
N PHE A 198 -4.88 -9.29 5.98
CA PHE A 198 -4.33 -8.39 7.01
C PHE A 198 -5.44 -7.97 8.00
N TYR A 199 -6.59 -7.56 7.50
CA TYR A 199 -7.72 -7.20 8.35
C TYR A 199 -8.31 -8.36 9.17
N THR A 200 -7.95 -9.62 8.90
CA THR A 200 -8.27 -10.73 9.82
C THR A 200 -7.33 -10.81 11.03
N LYS A 201 -6.23 -10.07 11.03
CA LYS A 201 -5.16 -10.13 12.04
C LYS A 201 -4.90 -8.80 12.76
N THR A 202 -5.38 -7.69 12.21
CA THR A 202 -5.26 -6.35 12.80
C THR A 202 -6.44 -5.48 12.43
N ASP A 203 -6.89 -4.65 13.37
CA ASP A 203 -8.07 -3.80 13.19
C ASP A 203 -7.77 -2.50 12.41
N PHE A 204 -6.50 -2.12 12.30
CA PHE A 204 -6.13 -0.81 11.80
C PHE A 204 -5.09 -0.87 10.68
N LEU A 205 -5.45 -0.27 9.54
CA LEU A 205 -4.49 0.28 8.59
C LEU A 205 -4.23 1.74 8.99
N TYR A 206 -2.98 2.04 9.33
CA TYR A 206 -2.60 3.39 9.74
C TYR A 206 -2.34 4.26 8.51
N GLY A 207 -2.93 5.45 8.47
CA GLY A 207 -2.70 6.41 7.39
C GLY A 207 -1.72 7.51 7.81
N THR A 208 -0.77 7.88 6.96
CA THR A 208 0.05 9.10 7.15
C THR A 208 -0.29 10.15 6.10
N PRO A 209 -0.40 11.45 6.46
CA PRO A 209 -0.57 12.51 5.46
C PRO A 209 0.66 12.72 4.58
N SER A 210 1.82 12.17 4.96
CA SER A 210 3.01 12.20 4.11
C SER A 210 2.79 11.34 2.87
N PRO A 211 2.89 11.88 1.64
CA PRO A 211 2.87 11.06 0.45
C PRO A 211 4.14 10.18 0.43
N LEU A 212 3.99 8.90 0.10
CA LEU A 212 5.09 7.92 0.15
C LEU A 212 5.50 7.44 -1.23
N GLY A 213 4.56 7.25 -2.11
CA GLY A 213 4.77 6.80 -3.47
C GLY A 213 3.65 7.28 -4.39
N GLY A 214 3.73 6.92 -5.63
CA GLY A 214 2.72 7.25 -6.61
C GLY A 214 2.63 6.22 -7.72
N PHE A 215 1.41 6.06 -8.19
CA PHE A 215 1.00 5.18 -9.26
C PHE A 215 1.27 5.85 -10.61
N ARG A 216 1.97 5.15 -11.52
CA ARG A 216 2.21 5.65 -12.86
C ARG A 216 1.10 5.22 -13.81
N HIS A 217 0.56 6.19 -14.55
CA HIS A 217 -0.41 5.93 -15.60
C HIS A 217 0.28 5.58 -16.91
N GLN A 218 0.08 4.35 -17.42
CA GLN A 218 0.60 3.89 -18.71
C GLN A 218 -0.46 3.16 -19.55
N LEU A 219 -0.15 2.96 -20.84
CA LEU A 219 -1.15 2.44 -21.80
C LEU A 219 -1.52 0.97 -21.61
N TYR A 220 -0.61 0.14 -21.11
CA TYR A 220 -0.77 -1.32 -21.04
C TYR A 220 -0.89 -1.86 -19.61
N GLN A 221 -1.48 -1.07 -18.71
CA GLN A 221 -1.63 -1.48 -17.30
C GLN A 221 -2.71 -2.55 -17.11
N LYS A 222 -2.41 -3.53 -16.25
CA LYS A 222 -3.37 -4.55 -15.82
C LYS A 222 -4.61 -3.95 -15.17
N SER A 223 -4.47 -2.82 -14.48
CA SER A 223 -5.56 -2.07 -13.83
C SER A 223 -6.65 -1.57 -14.77
N ARG A 224 -6.44 -1.61 -16.09
CA ARG A 224 -7.49 -1.30 -17.08
C ARG A 224 -8.57 -2.36 -17.16
N ASN A 225 -8.29 -3.60 -16.77
CA ASN A 225 -9.30 -4.66 -16.68
C ASN A 225 -10.07 -4.59 -15.35
N ILE A 226 -10.74 -3.46 -15.15
CA ILE A 226 -11.40 -3.14 -13.89
C ILE A 226 -12.56 -4.09 -13.56
N GLU A 227 -13.27 -4.59 -14.55
CA GLU A 227 -14.40 -5.49 -14.33
C GLU A 227 -13.95 -6.84 -13.75
N GLU A 228 -12.87 -7.40 -14.30
CA GLU A 228 -12.31 -8.65 -13.81
C GLU A 228 -11.68 -8.47 -12.43
N TYR A 229 -10.93 -7.37 -12.23
CA TYR A 229 -10.42 -7.00 -10.90
C TYR A 229 -11.54 -6.96 -9.86
N LEU A 230 -12.67 -6.31 -10.18
CA LEU A 230 -13.79 -6.19 -9.25
C LEU A 230 -14.43 -7.55 -8.94
N LYS A 231 -14.56 -8.45 -9.91
CA LYS A 231 -15.07 -9.81 -9.67
C LYS A 231 -14.18 -10.57 -8.68
N GLU A 232 -12.88 -10.55 -8.88
CA GLU A 232 -11.93 -11.19 -7.97
C GLU A 232 -11.96 -10.54 -6.57
N ALA A 233 -11.93 -9.20 -6.51
CA ALA A 233 -11.94 -8.46 -5.25
C ALA A 233 -13.24 -8.65 -4.45
N GLU A 234 -14.39 -8.79 -5.13
CA GLU A 234 -15.66 -9.09 -4.46
C GLU A 234 -15.68 -10.48 -3.82
N VAL A 235 -15.07 -11.47 -4.46
CA VAL A 235 -14.90 -12.81 -3.86
C VAL A 235 -14.03 -12.73 -2.61
N CYS A 236 -12.89 -12.03 -2.67
CA CYS A 236 -12.03 -11.81 -1.51
C CYS A 236 -12.77 -11.09 -0.38
N LEU A 237 -13.57 -10.06 -0.72
CA LEU A 237 -14.36 -9.30 0.24
C LEU A 237 -15.45 -10.16 0.90
N LEU A 238 -16.12 -11.03 0.16
CA LEU A 238 -17.09 -11.97 0.71
C LEU A 238 -16.44 -12.95 1.67
N THR A 239 -15.26 -13.45 1.32
CA THR A 239 -14.48 -14.37 2.15
C THR A 239 -14.10 -13.73 3.48
N VAL A 240 -13.56 -12.51 3.50
CA VAL A 240 -13.20 -11.82 4.74
C VAL A 240 -14.42 -11.45 5.59
N ARG A 241 -15.53 -11.05 4.96
CA ARG A 241 -16.81 -10.81 5.68
C ARG A 241 -17.30 -12.06 6.40
N HIS A 242 -17.21 -13.21 5.73
CA HIS A 242 -17.57 -14.50 6.34
C HIS A 242 -16.63 -14.83 7.51
N THR A 243 -15.33 -14.70 7.32
CA THR A 243 -14.30 -14.96 8.35
C THR A 243 -14.48 -14.09 9.59
N LEU A 244 -14.83 -12.82 9.41
CA LEU A 244 -15.05 -11.86 10.50
C LEU A 244 -16.50 -11.85 11.02
N HIS A 245 -17.37 -12.73 10.53
CA HIS A 245 -18.79 -12.77 10.84
C HIS A 245 -19.50 -11.42 10.67
N TRP A 246 -18.99 -10.58 9.73
CA TRP A 246 -19.49 -9.22 9.50
C TRP A 246 -20.76 -9.24 8.64
N LYS A 247 -21.72 -8.37 9.03
CA LYS A 247 -22.95 -8.16 8.25
C LYS A 247 -23.19 -6.67 8.01
N PRO A 248 -23.64 -6.27 6.81
CA PRO A 248 -23.96 -4.87 6.53
C PRO A 248 -25.08 -4.36 7.42
N ASN A 249 -24.92 -3.13 7.92
CA ASN A 249 -25.96 -2.43 8.63
C ASN A 249 -26.78 -1.55 7.67
N LEU A 250 -27.80 -2.14 7.04
CA LEU A 250 -28.63 -1.47 6.05
C LEU A 250 -29.32 -0.21 6.58
N PHE A 251 -29.73 -0.22 7.86
CA PHE A 251 -30.35 0.94 8.50
C PHE A 251 -29.36 2.11 8.59
N LYS A 252 -28.14 1.86 9.03
CA LYS A 252 -27.04 2.84 9.06
C LYS A 252 -26.81 3.43 7.66
N ASP A 253 -26.73 2.59 6.64
CA ASP A 253 -26.48 3.01 5.24
C ASP A 253 -27.57 3.94 4.70
N ILE A 254 -28.84 3.59 4.92
CA ILE A 254 -29.98 4.42 4.48
C ILE A 254 -29.98 5.76 5.20
N LEU A 255 -29.77 5.76 6.51
CA LEU A 255 -29.78 6.96 7.33
C LEU A 255 -28.64 7.91 6.97
N LEU A 256 -27.42 7.38 6.83
CA LEU A 256 -26.25 8.15 6.44
C LEU A 256 -26.39 8.75 5.04
N THR A 257 -26.91 8.00 4.07
CA THR A 257 -27.12 8.49 2.70
C THR A 257 -28.07 9.68 2.67
N ARG A 258 -29.10 9.70 3.52
CA ARG A 258 -30.11 10.79 3.57
C ARG A 258 -29.66 11.99 4.39
N LEU A 259 -29.02 11.78 5.53
CA LEU A 259 -28.76 12.82 6.53
C LEU A 259 -27.36 13.45 6.45
N ASN A 260 -26.39 12.78 5.83
CA ASN A 260 -25.00 13.27 5.74
C ASN A 260 -24.87 14.61 4.98
N LYS A 261 -25.88 14.95 4.15
CA LYS A 261 -25.93 16.22 3.40
C LYS A 261 -26.27 17.43 4.27
N ILE A 262 -26.73 17.24 5.51
CA ILE A 262 -27.11 18.30 6.43
C ILE A 262 -25.93 18.65 7.34
N PRO A 263 -25.25 19.82 7.21
CA PRO A 263 -23.97 20.10 7.90
C PRO A 263 -24.06 20.01 9.43
N LYS A 264 -25.16 20.48 10.03
CA LYS A 264 -25.36 20.41 11.51
C LYS A 264 -25.53 18.96 11.99
N VAL A 265 -26.17 18.12 11.21
CA VAL A 265 -26.42 16.72 11.52
C VAL A 265 -25.15 15.88 11.28
N ARG A 266 -24.35 16.24 10.27
CA ARG A 266 -23.13 15.51 9.92
C ARG A 266 -22.14 15.35 11.09
N LYS A 267 -21.90 16.40 11.89
CA LYS A 267 -21.03 16.31 13.06
C LYS A 267 -21.52 15.27 14.06
N PHE A 268 -22.82 15.25 14.33
CA PHE A 268 -23.45 14.25 15.19
C PHE A 268 -23.31 12.83 14.59
N LEU A 269 -23.61 12.68 13.30
CA LEU A 269 -23.48 11.40 12.60
C LEU A 269 -22.04 10.87 12.64
N VAL A 270 -21.04 11.73 12.40
CA VAL A 270 -19.62 11.36 12.49
C VAL A 270 -19.28 10.87 13.91
N SER A 271 -19.74 11.56 14.94
CA SER A 271 -19.45 11.16 16.33
C SER A 271 -20.05 9.78 16.66
N GLN A 272 -21.28 9.47 16.23
CA GLN A 272 -21.99 8.24 16.56
C GLN A 272 -21.59 7.08 15.61
N TRP A 273 -21.62 7.32 14.30
CA TRP A 273 -21.51 6.28 13.27
C TRP A 273 -20.33 6.45 12.32
N GLY A 274 -19.43 7.41 12.58
CA GLY A 274 -18.22 7.60 11.78
C GLY A 274 -17.27 6.41 11.85
N TYR A 275 -16.65 6.09 10.72
CA TYR A 275 -15.61 5.07 10.62
C TYR A 275 -14.43 5.43 11.50
N LYS A 276 -14.05 4.52 12.41
CA LYS A 276 -12.91 4.71 13.31
C LYS A 276 -11.60 4.47 12.58
N CYS A 277 -10.70 5.42 12.66
CA CYS A 277 -9.42 5.38 11.99
C CYS A 277 -8.29 5.85 12.89
N LYS A 278 -7.08 5.49 12.49
CA LYS A 278 -5.84 5.99 13.10
C LYS A 278 -5.00 6.66 12.03
N LYS A 279 -4.48 7.84 12.33
CA LYS A 279 -3.51 8.53 11.50
C LYS A 279 -2.23 8.82 12.26
N LEU A 280 -1.14 8.78 11.53
CA LEU A 280 0.19 9.10 12.00
C LEU A 280 0.54 10.49 11.50
N VAL A 281 0.63 11.44 12.39
CA VAL A 281 0.95 12.84 12.06
C VAL A 281 2.30 13.22 12.67
N ARG A 282 3.02 14.10 11.99
CA ARG A 282 4.25 14.67 12.50
C ARG A 282 3.93 16.02 13.13
N GLU A 283 4.08 16.11 14.43
CA GLU A 283 3.86 17.34 15.18
C GLU A 283 5.16 18.15 15.29
N LYS A 284 5.03 19.46 15.29
CA LYS A 284 6.13 20.38 15.57
C LYS A 284 6.48 20.30 17.04
N SER A 285 7.76 20.35 17.36
CA SER A 285 8.29 20.51 18.71
C SER A 285 9.43 21.51 18.67
N ASP A 286 10.00 21.85 19.83
CA ASP A 286 11.24 22.64 19.93
C ASP A 286 12.44 21.89 19.31
N HIS A 287 12.31 20.56 19.12
CA HIS A 287 13.29 19.78 18.36
C HIS A 287 13.04 19.94 16.86
N PRO A 288 14.07 20.23 16.04
CA PRO A 288 13.91 20.51 14.61
C PRO A 288 13.24 19.35 13.82
N ASP A 289 13.38 18.12 14.30
CA ASP A 289 12.77 16.95 13.65
C ASP A 289 11.31 16.70 14.05
N GLY A 290 10.76 17.42 15.06
CA GLY A 290 9.42 17.11 15.56
C GLY A 290 9.31 15.68 16.13
N TYR A 291 8.09 15.22 16.32
CA TYR A 291 7.82 13.83 16.74
C TYR A 291 6.57 13.27 16.03
N TRP A 292 6.48 11.96 15.94
CA TRP A 292 5.30 11.29 15.41
C TRP A 292 4.27 11.04 16.50
N GLU A 293 2.99 11.18 16.17
CA GLU A 293 1.87 10.94 17.06
C GLU A 293 0.80 10.09 16.32
N ILE A 294 0.17 9.16 17.04
CA ILE A 294 -1.01 8.44 16.56
C ILE A 294 -2.25 9.21 17.03
N LYS A 295 -3.07 9.67 16.08
CA LYS A 295 -4.35 10.32 16.36
C LYS A 295 -5.52 9.43 15.98
N ASP A 296 -6.40 9.20 16.94
CA ASP A 296 -7.70 8.58 16.70
C ASP A 296 -8.67 9.61 16.13
N TYR A 297 -9.40 9.24 15.10
CA TYR A 297 -10.43 10.10 14.54
C TYR A 297 -11.53 9.29 13.86
N LYS A 298 -12.61 9.97 13.51
CA LYS A 298 -13.72 9.37 12.77
C LYS A 298 -14.02 10.20 11.53
N PHE A 299 -14.46 9.52 10.49
CA PHE A 299 -14.96 10.19 9.29
C PHE A 299 -16.24 9.52 8.77
N LEU A 300 -16.98 10.24 7.93
CA LEU A 300 -18.04 9.74 7.04
C LEU A 300 -17.75 10.28 5.64
N ASN A 301 -18.19 9.53 4.64
CA ASN A 301 -18.08 9.94 3.24
C ASN A 301 -19.19 10.91 2.86
#